data_588b3b15c737583712996c1a2bb25398
#
_entry.id   588b3b15c737583712996c1a2bb25398
#
_cell.length_a   1.000
_cell.length_b   1.000
_cell.length_c   1.000
_cell.angle_alpha   90.00
_cell.angle_beta   90.00
_cell.angle_gamma   90.00
#
_symmetry.space_group_name_H-M   'P 1'
#
loop_
_entity.id
_entity.type
_entity.pdbx_description
1 polymer ?
#
loop_
_entity_poly.entity_id
_entity_poly.type
_entity_poly.pdbx_seq_one_letter_code
_entity_poly.pdbx_strand_id
1 'polypeptide(L)'
;MKKILYVEDNEMNRDMLGRRLSRRDFEVIFAFDGQEGLDKMKSENPDLVLMDMGLPVLDGWEATTKAKEDPEISGIPIIALTCLLYTSDAADDMQC
;
A
#
# COMPACT_ATOMS: atom_id res chain seq x y z
N MET A 1 -17.23 6.04 -4.99
CA MET A 1 -16.41 4.85 -4.68
C MET A 1 -15.10 5.29 -4.06
N LYS A 2 -14.60 4.55 -3.12
CA LYS A 2 -13.36 4.89 -2.45
C LYS A 2 -12.17 4.47 -3.29
N LYS A 3 -11.11 5.26 -3.25
CA LYS A 3 -9.92 4.99 -4.03
C LYS A 3 -8.82 4.44 -3.12
N ILE A 4 -8.27 3.30 -3.48
CA ILE A 4 -7.21 2.65 -2.73
C ILE A 4 -5.96 2.59 -3.59
N LEU A 5 -4.84 3.04 -3.04
CA LEU A 5 -3.55 2.89 -3.70
C LEU A 5 -2.86 1.67 -3.09
N TYR A 6 -2.51 0.70 -3.92
CA TYR A 6 -1.84 -0.52 -3.45
C TYR A 6 -0.42 -0.50 -3.99
N VAL A 7 0.54 -0.39 -3.10
CA VAL A 7 1.95 -0.31 -3.45
C VAL A 7 2.56 -1.69 -3.27
N GLU A 8 2.88 -2.35 -4.37
CA GLU A 8 3.35 -3.73 -4.35
C GLU A 8 4.15 -4.01 -5.62
N ASP A 9 5.33 -4.58 -5.50
CA ASP A 9 6.17 -4.85 -6.64
C ASP A 9 5.89 -6.20 -7.31
N ASN A 10 5.20 -7.09 -6.63
CA ASN A 10 4.90 -8.41 -7.17
C ASN A 10 3.59 -8.41 -7.95
N GLU A 11 3.67 -8.72 -9.23
CA GLU A 11 2.50 -8.66 -10.09
C GLU A 11 1.38 -9.61 -9.63
N MET A 12 1.73 -10.78 -9.18
CA MET A 12 0.75 -11.74 -8.75
C MET A 12 -0.02 -11.25 -7.53
N ASN A 13 0.69 -10.64 -6.60
CA ASN A 13 0.04 -10.08 -5.42
C ASN A 13 -0.86 -8.90 -5.78
N ARG A 14 -0.41 -8.06 -6.71
CA ARG A 14 -1.23 -6.95 -7.17
C ARG A 14 -2.53 -7.47 -7.78
N ASP A 15 -2.43 -8.49 -8.59
CA ASP A 15 -3.59 -9.03 -9.28
C ASP A 15 -4.57 -9.65 -8.29
N MET A 16 -4.08 -10.44 -7.38
CA MET A 16 -4.94 -11.08 -6.41
C MET A 16 -5.68 -10.11 -5.53
N LEU A 17 -4.99 -9.21 -4.89
CA LEU A 17 -5.63 -8.28 -3.98
C LEU A 17 -6.45 -7.25 -4.74
N GLY A 18 -5.96 -6.84 -5.90
CA GLY A 18 -6.69 -5.88 -6.72
C GLY A 18 -8.06 -6.41 -7.13
N ARG A 19 -8.15 -7.68 -7.48
CA ARG A 19 -9.42 -8.27 -7.84
C ARG A 19 -10.38 -8.30 -6.65
N ARG A 20 -9.87 -8.63 -5.48
CA ARG A 20 -10.70 -8.69 -4.29
C ARG A 20 -11.23 -7.31 -3.93
N LEU A 21 -10.41 -6.31 -4.04
CA LEU A 21 -10.83 -4.95 -3.70
C LEU A 21 -11.82 -4.42 -4.74
N SER A 22 -11.61 -4.75 -6.00
CA SER A 22 -12.52 -4.30 -7.05
C SER A 22 -13.91 -4.90 -6.87
N ARG A 23 -14.00 -6.11 -6.37
CA ARG A 23 -15.28 -6.74 -6.12
C ARG A 23 -16.06 -6.06 -5.00
N ARG A 24 -15.36 -5.27 -4.19
CA ARG A 24 -16.00 -4.57 -3.09
C ARG A 24 -16.24 -3.10 -3.43
N ASP A 25 -16.25 -2.79 -4.71
CA ASP A 25 -16.55 -1.43 -5.20
C ASP A 25 -15.50 -0.41 -4.81
N PHE A 26 -14.25 -0.80 -4.71
CA PHE A 26 -13.17 0.15 -4.53
C PHE A 26 -12.51 0.40 -5.88
N GLU A 27 -12.07 1.61 -6.10
CA GLU A 27 -11.23 1.91 -7.24
C GLU A 27 -9.79 1.66 -6.80
N VAL A 28 -9.07 0.78 -7.48
CA VAL A 28 -7.72 0.40 -7.06
C VAL A 28 -6.71 0.96 -8.04
N ILE A 29 -5.70 1.65 -7.50
CA ILE A 29 -4.59 2.16 -8.27
C ILE A 29 -3.36 1.45 -7.78
N PHE A 30 -2.43 1.16 -8.67
CA PHE A 30 -1.23 0.42 -8.28
C PHE A 30 0.01 1.29 -8.38
N ALA A 31 0.96 1.02 -7.52
CA ALA A 31 2.31 1.55 -7.61
C ALA A 31 3.27 0.37 -7.42
N PHE A 32 4.42 0.41 -8.06
CA PHE A 32 5.30 -0.75 -8.10
C PHE A 32 6.49 -0.62 -7.15
N ASP A 33 6.71 0.54 -6.60
CA ASP A 33 7.75 0.74 -5.59
C ASP A 33 7.36 1.92 -4.69
N GLY A 34 8.15 2.15 -3.68
CA GLY A 34 7.84 3.18 -2.68
C GLY A 34 7.84 4.59 -3.25
N GLN A 35 8.73 4.87 -4.19
CA GLN A 35 8.79 6.21 -4.77
C GLN A 35 7.55 6.48 -5.62
N GLU A 36 7.16 5.52 -6.43
CA GLU A 36 5.95 5.65 -7.23
C GLU A 36 4.73 5.77 -6.31
N GLY A 37 4.75 5.05 -5.20
CA GLY A 37 3.70 5.14 -4.21
C GLY A 37 3.54 6.55 -3.68
N LEU A 38 4.65 7.20 -3.32
CA LEU A 38 4.59 8.58 -2.84
C LEU A 38 4.09 9.53 -3.92
N ASP A 39 4.54 9.34 -5.15
CA ASP A 39 4.12 10.19 -6.24
C ASP A 39 2.61 10.06 -6.47
N LYS A 40 2.10 8.86 -6.40
CA LYS A 40 0.68 8.63 -6.62
C LYS A 40 -0.17 9.08 -5.44
N MET A 41 0.35 9.06 -4.25
CA MET A 41 -0.36 9.65 -3.12
C MET A 41 -0.65 11.12 -3.38
N LYS A 42 0.29 11.82 -3.98
CA LYS A 42 0.11 13.23 -4.28
C LYS A 42 -0.78 13.43 -5.49
N SER A 43 -0.60 12.66 -6.54
CA SER A 43 -1.34 12.89 -7.77
C SER A 43 -2.76 12.36 -7.72
N GLU A 44 -2.98 11.24 -7.04
CA GLU A 44 -4.28 10.58 -7.03
C GLU A 44 -5.08 10.83 -5.76
N ASN A 45 -4.42 11.26 -4.72
CA ASN A 45 -5.05 11.55 -3.43
C ASN A 45 -5.98 10.40 -2.99
N PRO A 46 -5.46 9.21 -2.79
CA PRO A 46 -6.30 8.06 -2.45
C PRO A 46 -6.88 8.19 -1.04
N ASP A 47 -7.94 7.45 -0.81
CA ASP A 47 -8.58 7.43 0.50
C ASP A 47 -7.81 6.52 1.47
N LEU A 48 -7.05 5.58 0.93
CA LEU A 48 -6.32 4.60 1.75
C LEU A 48 -5.14 4.08 0.94
N VAL A 49 -4.04 3.79 1.61
CA VAL A 49 -2.87 3.19 0.97
C VAL A 49 -2.58 1.85 1.62
N LEU A 50 -2.42 0.81 0.81
CA LEU A 50 -1.93 -0.48 1.26
C LEU A 50 -0.48 -0.56 0.82
N MET A 51 0.43 -0.64 1.79
CA MET A 51 1.86 -0.52 1.52
C MET A 51 2.60 -1.80 1.85
N ASP A 52 3.23 -2.41 0.85
CA ASP A 52 4.12 -3.54 1.08
C ASP A 52 5.42 -3.00 1.66
N MET A 53 5.91 -3.59 2.71
CA MET A 53 7.10 -3.10 3.40
C MET A 53 8.40 -3.55 2.77
N GLY A 54 8.39 -4.54 1.91
CA GLY A 54 9.59 -5.04 1.28
C GLY A 54 9.82 -4.57 -0.14
N LEU A 55 9.54 -3.30 -0.41
CA LEU A 55 9.62 -2.77 -1.77
C LEU A 55 11.05 -2.44 -2.20
N PRO A 56 11.31 -2.49 -3.51
CA PRO A 56 12.59 -2.03 -4.03
C PRO A 56 12.63 -0.51 -4.10
N VAL A 57 13.76 0.05 -4.35
CA VAL A 57 14.04 1.46 -4.52
C VAL A 57 13.82 2.21 -3.21
N LEU A 58 12.61 2.32 -2.78
CA LEU A 58 12.28 2.98 -1.52
C LEU A 58 11.32 2.04 -0.80
N ASP A 59 11.75 1.43 0.28
CA ASP A 59 10.92 0.43 0.93
C ASP A 59 9.72 1.06 1.64
N GLY A 60 8.81 0.20 2.07
CA GLY A 60 7.56 0.66 2.65
C GLY A 60 7.74 1.45 3.93
N TRP A 61 8.77 1.15 4.73
CA TRP A 61 9.04 1.88 5.95
C TRP A 61 9.46 3.30 5.64
N GLU A 62 10.38 3.45 4.69
CA GLU A 62 10.83 4.75 4.29
C GLU A 62 9.74 5.54 3.61
N ALA A 63 8.97 4.90 2.73
CA ALA A 63 7.89 5.56 2.03
C ALA A 63 6.85 6.06 3.03
N THR A 64 6.53 5.25 4.03
CA THR A 64 5.56 5.64 5.06
C THR A 64 6.07 6.84 5.85
N THR A 65 7.35 6.81 6.22
CA THR A 65 7.93 7.92 6.97
C THR A 65 7.87 9.21 6.16
N LYS A 66 8.24 9.14 4.90
CA LYS A 66 8.21 10.32 4.05
C LYS A 66 6.79 10.83 3.86
N ALA A 67 5.82 9.94 3.74
CA ALA A 67 4.43 10.34 3.60
C ALA A 67 3.94 11.07 4.84
N LYS A 68 4.31 10.58 6.00
CA LYS A 68 3.87 11.20 7.26
C LYS A 68 4.53 12.56 7.49
N GLU A 69 5.66 12.79 6.85
CA GLU A 69 6.34 14.07 6.98
C GLU A 69 5.85 15.09 5.96
N ASP A 70 5.09 14.70 4.97
CA ASP A 70 4.63 15.58 3.92
C ASP A 70 3.23 16.08 4.26
N PRO A 71 3.06 17.36 4.51
CA PRO A 71 1.74 17.89 4.91
C PRO A 71 0.64 17.65 3.89
N GLU A 72 0.98 17.47 2.62
CA GLU A 72 -0.04 17.24 1.62
C GLU A 72 -0.66 15.86 1.72
N ILE A 73 0.08 14.89 2.20
CA ILE A 73 -0.39 13.50 2.20
C ILE A 73 -0.34 12.84 3.57
N SER A 74 0.10 13.56 4.59
CA SER A 74 0.25 12.95 5.92
C SER A 74 -1.05 12.46 6.53
N GLY A 75 -2.17 12.96 6.06
CA GLY A 75 -3.46 12.52 6.57
C GLY A 75 -4.00 11.25 5.91
N ILE A 76 -3.36 10.74 4.86
CA ILE A 76 -3.85 9.55 4.19
C ILE A 76 -3.51 8.32 5.03
N PRO A 77 -4.48 7.48 5.37
CA PRO A 77 -4.18 6.28 6.16
C PRO A 77 -3.35 5.28 5.36
N ILE A 78 -2.35 4.70 5.98
CA ILE A 78 -1.47 3.71 5.36
C ILE A 78 -1.51 2.44 6.18
N ILE A 79 -1.82 1.33 5.54
CA ILE A 79 -1.82 0.03 6.20
C ILE A 79 -0.65 -0.78 5.67
N ALA A 80 0.20 -1.25 6.57
CA ALA A 80 1.36 -2.05 6.21
C ALA A 80 0.95 -3.50 5.97
N LEU A 81 1.52 -4.12 4.95
CA LEU A 81 1.17 -5.48 4.58
C LEU A 81 2.31 -6.48 4.76
N THR A 82 3.16 -6.26 5.73
CA THR A 82 4.31 -7.13 5.93
C THR A 82 3.93 -8.55 6.25
N CYS A 83 2.86 -8.74 6.96
CA CYS A 83 2.51 -10.08 7.38
C CYS A 83 2.00 -10.96 6.27
N LEU A 84 1.75 -10.44 5.13
CA LEU A 84 1.32 -11.28 4.04
C LEU A 84 2.38 -12.24 3.59
N LEU A 85 3.63 -11.95 3.90
CA LEU A 85 4.70 -12.81 3.52
C LEU A 85 4.93 -13.96 4.47
N TYR A 86 4.36 -13.93 5.64
CA TYR A 86 4.59 -14.96 6.59
C TYR A 86 3.39 -15.74 6.78
N THR A 87 3.53 -16.89 7.23
CA THR A 87 2.47 -17.60 7.38
C THR A 87 2.25 -17.63 8.66
N SER A 88 1.50 -18.16 8.94
CA SER A 88 1.35 -18.61 10.07
C SER A 88 1.32 -17.93 11.24
N ASP A 89 1.92 -18.36 12.08
CA ASP A 89 1.86 -17.97 13.38
C ASP A 89 2.06 -16.57 13.47
N ALA A 90 2.94 -16.07 12.76
CA ALA A 90 3.22 -14.73 12.86
C ALA A 90 2.04 -13.93 12.52
N ALA A 91 1.33 -14.39 11.63
CA ALA A 91 0.23 -13.66 11.17
C ALA A 91 -0.77 -13.50 12.17
N ASP A 92 -0.79 -14.37 13.08
CA ASP A 92 -1.74 -14.30 14.01
C ASP A 92 -1.67 -13.13 14.73
N ASP A 93 -0.58 -12.80 15.08
CA ASP A 93 -0.51 -11.78 15.87
C ASP A 93 -0.55 -10.56 15.26
N MET A 94 -0.42 -10.45 14.42
CA MET A 94 -0.25 -9.38 13.96
C MET A 94 -0.99 -8.78 13.44
N GLN A 95 -1.12 -8.65 13.32
CA GLN A 95 -1.69 -8.05 12.88
C GLN A 95 -1.27 -7.23 12.07
N CYS A 96 -0.83 -7.15 11.33
CA CYS A 96 -0.27 -6.23 10.54
C CYS A 96 -1.21 -5.24 10.15
#